data_777296ea8ae50af24be5423879e9d19f
#
_entry.id   777296ea8ae50af24be5423879e9d19f
#
_cell.length_a   1.000
_cell.length_b   1.000
_cell.length_c   1.000
_cell.angle_alpha   90.00
_cell.angle_beta   90.00
_cell.angle_gamma   90.00
#
_symmetry.space_group_name_H-M   'P 1'
#
loop_
_entity.id
_entity.type
_entity.pdbx_description
1 polymer ?
#
loop_
_entity_poly.entity_id
_entity_poly.type
_entity_poly.pdbx_seq_one_letter_code
_entity_poly.pdbx_strand_id
1 'polypeptide(L)'
;ALPSVKTIATGHGPLLQHHLARWVEDYRSWSQQRSRGQAYAAVCGISGYGFCDPLSRAVAHGIGKTSAQVQLVDLRGTDPHELTALIGDAQAVVLPTPPIAADGDLQQNVGAMLAALHSKQLVAIYEAYGGDDEPIDTLAAKLRQLGTRPAFAPLRIRETPNEAVYQRCEEAGTDLGQLLMRDQAMRAMKSLDASLDKALGRISGGLYVVTAAQEGRSSAMVASWVAQASFSPPGITIAVARDRAIEALLQVGDRFVLNILSQDNHQQLLRHFLKRFPPGADRFAGVQVLPKAAPGGPVLADALAFLGCCVRQRLEAGDHWIIYAEVESGRVADQEGRTAVHHRKVGNHY
;
A
#
# COMPACT_ATOMS: atom_id res chain seq x y z
N ALA A 1 12.85 -5.97 -32.76
CA ALA A 1 12.44 -4.55 -32.61
C ALA A 1 11.10 -4.38 -33.32
N LEU A 2 10.07 -3.94 -32.61
CA LEU A 2 8.81 -3.55 -33.23
C LEU A 2 9.08 -2.30 -34.10
N PRO A 3 8.57 -2.25 -35.36
CA PRO A 3 8.64 -1.04 -36.13
C PRO A 3 7.97 0.10 -35.36
N SER A 4 8.31 1.35 -35.65
CA SER A 4 7.79 2.53 -34.97
C SER A 4 6.25 2.58 -35.09
N VAL A 5 5.56 2.02 -34.11
CA VAL A 5 4.10 2.06 -34.03
C VAL A 5 3.68 3.49 -33.70
N LYS A 6 2.85 4.09 -34.57
CA LYS A 6 2.37 5.48 -34.38
C LYS A 6 0.96 5.52 -33.78
N THR A 7 0.21 4.43 -33.85
CA THR A 7 -1.15 4.35 -33.36
C THR A 7 -1.48 2.91 -33.01
N ILE A 8 -2.13 2.71 -31.86
CA ILE A 8 -2.73 1.42 -31.49
C ILE A 8 -4.26 1.60 -31.55
N ALA A 9 -4.92 0.83 -32.39
CA ALA A 9 -6.38 0.73 -32.45
C ALA A 9 -6.81 -0.47 -31.61
N THR A 10 -7.53 -0.22 -30.53
CA THR A 10 -8.12 -1.27 -29.71
C THR A 10 -9.45 -1.71 -30.34
N GLY A 11 -9.81 -2.99 -30.22
CA GLY A 11 -11.08 -3.51 -30.76
C GLY A 11 -12.32 -2.83 -30.15
N HIS A 12 -12.20 -2.40 -28.88
CA HIS A 12 -13.19 -1.63 -28.14
C HIS A 12 -12.45 -0.57 -27.33
N GLY A 13 -12.57 0.71 -27.69
CA GLY A 13 -11.95 1.81 -26.96
C GLY A 13 -11.33 2.89 -27.87
N PRO A 14 -10.74 3.94 -27.30
CA PRO A 14 -10.16 5.03 -28.04
C PRO A 14 -8.89 4.62 -28.79
N LEU A 15 -8.59 5.33 -29.88
CA LEU A 15 -7.31 5.22 -30.55
C LEU A 15 -6.20 5.76 -29.64
N LEU A 16 -5.18 4.96 -29.39
CA LEU A 16 -4.03 5.36 -28.58
C LEU A 16 -2.93 5.91 -29.51
N GLN A 17 -2.56 7.17 -29.33
CA GLN A 17 -1.54 7.86 -30.14
C GLN A 17 -0.40 8.41 -29.28
N HIS A 18 -0.59 8.49 -27.97
CA HIS A 18 0.40 9.00 -27.03
C HIS A 18 0.88 7.92 -26.07
N HIS A 19 2.13 8.03 -25.63
CA HIS A 19 2.75 7.09 -24.68
C HIS A 19 2.68 5.61 -25.10
N LEU A 20 2.75 5.33 -26.40
CA LEU A 20 2.57 3.98 -26.95
C LEU A 20 3.57 2.97 -26.40
N ALA A 21 4.83 3.38 -26.17
CA ALA A 21 5.84 2.51 -25.57
C ALA A 21 5.44 2.04 -24.18
N ARG A 22 4.86 2.91 -23.37
CA ARG A 22 4.33 2.58 -22.03
C ARG A 22 3.16 1.62 -22.13
N TRP A 23 2.19 1.89 -23.00
CA TRP A 23 1.05 0.98 -23.20
C TRP A 23 1.50 -0.40 -23.67
N VAL A 24 2.46 -0.49 -24.58
CA VAL A 24 3.02 -1.77 -25.02
C VAL A 24 3.72 -2.50 -23.87
N GLU A 25 4.45 -1.79 -23.01
CA GLU A 25 5.10 -2.39 -21.84
C GLU A 25 4.09 -2.83 -20.80
N ASP A 26 3.06 -2.04 -20.52
CA ASP A 26 1.97 -2.40 -19.62
C ASP A 26 1.24 -3.66 -20.13
N TYR A 27 0.87 -3.71 -21.43
CA TYR A 27 0.28 -4.91 -22.04
C TYR A 27 1.22 -6.11 -22.02
N ARG A 28 2.51 -5.90 -22.24
CA ARG A 28 3.52 -6.96 -22.18
C ARG A 28 3.64 -7.51 -20.76
N SER A 29 3.65 -6.65 -19.75
CA SER A 29 3.67 -7.07 -18.34
C SER A 29 2.39 -7.82 -17.96
N TRP A 30 1.23 -7.40 -18.43
CA TRP A 30 -0.07 -8.07 -18.19
C TRP A 30 -0.20 -9.41 -18.92
N SER A 31 0.44 -9.54 -20.11
CA SER A 31 0.39 -10.75 -20.95
C SER A 31 1.53 -11.75 -20.66
N GLN A 32 2.52 -11.38 -19.84
CA GLN A 32 3.57 -12.31 -19.44
C GLN A 32 2.96 -13.44 -18.64
N GLN A 33 3.09 -14.68 -19.17
CA GLN A 33 2.76 -15.87 -18.41
C GLN A 33 3.50 -15.84 -17.07
N ARG A 34 2.78 -16.16 -15.99
CA ARG A 34 3.34 -16.21 -14.64
C ARG A 34 4.66 -16.97 -14.65
N SER A 35 5.71 -16.34 -14.15
CA SER A 35 6.95 -17.06 -13.86
C SER A 35 6.64 -18.06 -12.75
N ARG A 36 6.70 -19.35 -13.04
CA ARG A 36 6.53 -20.41 -12.04
C ARG A 36 7.46 -20.12 -10.86
N GLY A 37 6.89 -19.90 -9.67
CA GLY A 37 7.63 -19.66 -8.43
C GLY A 37 7.60 -18.23 -7.87
N GLN A 38 6.97 -17.26 -8.55
CA GLN A 38 6.71 -15.95 -7.94
C GLN A 38 5.47 -15.98 -7.04
N ALA A 39 5.54 -15.25 -5.91
CA ALA A 39 4.41 -15.11 -5.01
C ALA A 39 3.24 -14.39 -5.72
N TYR A 40 2.07 -15.00 -5.69
CA TYR A 40 0.91 -14.60 -6.45
C TYR A 40 -0.33 -14.53 -5.55
N ALA A 41 -1.08 -13.47 -5.67
CA ALA A 41 -2.37 -13.27 -5.02
C ALA A 41 -3.51 -13.16 -6.04
N ALA A 42 -4.59 -13.91 -5.85
CA ALA A 42 -5.85 -13.73 -6.56
C ALA A 42 -6.78 -12.84 -5.73
N VAL A 43 -7.24 -11.73 -6.30
CA VAL A 43 -8.25 -10.86 -5.69
C VAL A 43 -9.54 -11.02 -6.47
N CYS A 44 -10.50 -11.70 -5.86
CA CYS A 44 -11.78 -11.96 -6.47
C CYS A 44 -12.70 -10.75 -6.34
N GLY A 45 -13.46 -10.47 -7.40
CA GLY A 45 -14.51 -9.48 -7.46
C GLY A 45 -15.75 -10.04 -8.13
N ILE A 46 -16.85 -9.30 -8.08
CA ILE A 46 -18.11 -9.63 -8.77
C ILE A 46 -18.51 -8.38 -9.54
N SER A 47 -18.30 -8.39 -10.87
CA SER A 47 -18.58 -7.23 -11.71
C SER A 47 -20.05 -6.84 -11.65
N GLY A 48 -20.31 -5.54 -11.57
CA GLY A 48 -21.66 -4.99 -11.50
C GLY A 48 -22.41 -5.27 -10.21
N TYR A 49 -21.73 -5.73 -9.13
CA TYR A 49 -22.35 -5.95 -7.84
C TYR A 49 -21.82 -4.99 -6.76
N GLY A 50 -22.70 -4.18 -6.21
CA GLY A 50 -22.41 -3.25 -5.12
C GLY A 50 -21.16 -2.41 -5.39
N PHE A 51 -20.26 -2.36 -4.42
CA PHE A 51 -18.96 -1.69 -4.51
C PHE A 51 -17.80 -2.66 -4.71
N CYS A 52 -18.08 -3.89 -5.15
CA CYS A 52 -17.08 -4.95 -5.28
C CYS A 52 -15.88 -4.55 -6.15
N ASP A 53 -16.12 -3.97 -7.34
CA ASP A 53 -15.06 -3.58 -8.27
C ASP A 53 -14.07 -2.56 -7.68
N PRO A 54 -14.48 -1.40 -7.13
CA PRO A 54 -13.54 -0.45 -6.55
C PRO A 54 -12.85 -0.99 -5.30
N LEU A 55 -13.52 -1.81 -4.48
CA LEU A 55 -12.93 -2.41 -3.28
C LEU A 55 -11.85 -3.44 -3.65
N SER A 56 -12.13 -4.34 -4.58
CA SER A 56 -11.17 -5.34 -5.07
C SER A 56 -9.93 -4.67 -5.70
N ARG A 57 -10.14 -3.60 -6.47
CA ARG A 57 -9.05 -2.82 -7.07
C ARG A 57 -8.18 -2.15 -6.03
N ALA A 58 -8.78 -1.59 -4.96
CA ALA A 58 -8.02 -0.97 -3.87
C ALA A 58 -7.13 -2.01 -3.15
N VAL A 59 -7.66 -3.20 -2.87
CA VAL A 59 -6.87 -4.30 -2.29
C VAL A 59 -5.75 -4.73 -3.24
N ALA A 60 -6.06 -4.95 -4.52
CA ALA A 60 -5.09 -5.36 -5.53
C ALA A 60 -3.98 -4.31 -5.72
N HIS A 61 -4.32 -3.01 -5.71
CA HIS A 61 -3.36 -1.94 -5.75
C HIS A 61 -2.38 -2.00 -4.58
N GLY A 62 -2.89 -2.20 -3.35
CA GLY A 62 -2.06 -2.36 -2.16
C GLY A 62 -1.09 -3.55 -2.27
N ILE A 63 -1.55 -4.71 -2.75
CA ILE A 63 -0.67 -5.87 -2.99
C ILE A 63 0.42 -5.52 -4.00
N GLY A 64 0.07 -4.88 -5.11
CA GLY A 64 1.00 -4.53 -6.19
C GLY A 64 2.13 -3.59 -5.75
N LYS A 65 1.93 -2.77 -4.72
CA LYS A 65 2.98 -1.92 -4.13
C LYS A 65 4.16 -2.71 -3.56
N THR A 66 3.97 -3.97 -3.20
CA THR A 66 4.98 -4.84 -2.57
C THR A 66 5.76 -5.69 -3.55
N SER A 67 5.62 -5.48 -4.84
CA SER A 67 6.19 -6.34 -5.90
C SER A 67 5.65 -7.78 -5.94
N ALA A 68 4.66 -8.13 -5.13
CA ALA A 68 3.90 -9.37 -5.27
C ALA A 68 3.06 -9.33 -6.53
N GLN A 69 2.98 -10.44 -7.25
CA GLN A 69 2.07 -10.54 -8.39
C GLN A 69 0.63 -10.59 -7.87
N VAL A 70 -0.25 -9.85 -8.54
CA VAL A 70 -1.68 -9.82 -8.21
C VAL A 70 -2.52 -9.95 -9.48
N GLN A 71 -3.58 -10.72 -9.39
CA GLN A 71 -4.58 -10.83 -10.46
C GLN A 71 -5.96 -10.56 -9.91
N LEU A 72 -6.67 -9.63 -10.57
CA LEU A 72 -8.11 -9.45 -10.37
C LEU A 72 -8.85 -10.57 -11.11
N VAL A 73 -9.74 -11.23 -10.41
CA VAL A 73 -10.54 -12.35 -10.91
C VAL A 73 -12.02 -11.99 -10.77
N ASP A 74 -12.73 -11.86 -11.89
CA ASP A 74 -14.16 -11.63 -11.88
C ASP A 74 -14.91 -12.96 -11.74
N LEU A 75 -15.59 -13.15 -10.62
CA LEU A 75 -16.36 -14.37 -10.34
C LEU A 75 -17.56 -14.53 -11.28
N ARG A 76 -18.05 -13.46 -11.90
CA ARG A 76 -19.18 -13.54 -12.84
C ARG A 76 -18.73 -13.90 -14.25
N GLY A 77 -17.59 -13.38 -14.70
CA GLY A 77 -17.13 -13.50 -16.09
C GLY A 77 -16.07 -14.56 -16.35
N THR A 78 -15.54 -15.23 -15.31
CA THR A 78 -14.47 -16.23 -15.46
C THR A 78 -15.05 -17.64 -15.60
N ASP A 79 -14.50 -18.42 -16.53
CA ASP A 79 -14.89 -19.84 -16.68
C ASP A 79 -14.57 -20.64 -15.40
N PRO A 80 -15.43 -21.56 -14.93
CA PRO A 80 -15.22 -22.31 -13.68
C PRO A 80 -13.92 -23.13 -13.64
N HIS A 81 -13.47 -23.68 -14.78
CA HIS A 81 -12.21 -24.44 -14.83
C HIS A 81 -11.01 -23.51 -14.73
N GLU A 82 -11.04 -22.37 -15.43
CA GLU A 82 -10.03 -21.34 -15.31
C GLU A 82 -9.97 -20.79 -13.88
N LEU A 83 -11.13 -20.48 -13.28
CA LEU A 83 -11.26 -20.04 -11.92
C LEU A 83 -10.61 -21.01 -10.92
N THR A 84 -10.90 -22.30 -11.06
CA THR A 84 -10.31 -23.34 -10.21
C THR A 84 -8.79 -23.36 -10.30
N ALA A 85 -8.23 -23.22 -11.51
CA ALA A 85 -6.77 -23.17 -11.70
C ALA A 85 -6.18 -21.90 -11.11
N LEU A 86 -6.80 -20.72 -11.35
CA LEU A 86 -6.34 -19.43 -10.82
C LEU A 86 -6.32 -19.41 -9.29
N ILE A 87 -7.35 -19.93 -8.66
CA ILE A 87 -7.47 -19.98 -7.19
C ILE A 87 -6.52 -21.04 -6.61
N GLY A 88 -6.44 -22.22 -7.23
CA GLY A 88 -5.59 -23.31 -6.74
C GLY A 88 -4.09 -22.98 -6.78
N ASP A 89 -3.64 -22.19 -7.75
CA ASP A 89 -2.23 -21.78 -7.90
C ASP A 89 -1.84 -20.60 -7.01
N ALA A 90 -2.81 -19.85 -6.47
CA ALA A 90 -2.56 -18.65 -5.69
C ALA A 90 -2.01 -19.00 -4.29
N GLN A 91 -1.00 -18.26 -3.81
CA GLN A 91 -0.54 -18.32 -2.42
C GLN A 91 -1.43 -17.53 -1.49
N ALA A 92 -2.13 -16.53 -2.02
CA ALA A 92 -3.14 -15.78 -1.28
C ALA A 92 -4.39 -15.56 -2.12
N VAL A 93 -5.55 -15.57 -1.47
CA VAL A 93 -6.84 -15.33 -2.12
C VAL A 93 -7.63 -14.33 -1.29
N VAL A 94 -8.13 -13.28 -1.94
CA VAL A 94 -9.02 -12.29 -1.33
C VAL A 94 -10.40 -12.43 -1.92
N LEU A 95 -11.39 -12.62 -1.07
CA LEU A 95 -12.77 -12.99 -1.45
C LEU A 95 -13.76 -11.88 -1.09
N PRO A 96 -14.71 -11.54 -1.98
CA PRO A 96 -15.87 -10.75 -1.59
C PRO A 96 -16.86 -11.61 -0.80
N THR A 97 -17.71 -10.98 0.01
CA THR A 97 -18.95 -11.61 0.45
C THR A 97 -19.86 -11.80 -0.74
N PRO A 98 -20.37 -13.02 -0.99
CA PRO A 98 -21.28 -13.26 -2.13
C PRO A 98 -22.65 -12.67 -1.86
N PRO A 99 -23.41 -12.25 -2.88
CA PRO A 99 -24.81 -11.87 -2.73
C PRO A 99 -25.67 -13.07 -2.34
N ILE A 100 -26.67 -12.86 -1.45
CA ILE A 100 -27.60 -13.90 -1.01
C ILE A 100 -28.41 -14.43 -2.21
N ALA A 101 -28.85 -13.54 -3.09
CA ALA A 101 -29.63 -13.86 -4.30
C ALA A 101 -28.74 -13.94 -5.55
N ALA A 102 -27.62 -14.65 -5.48
CA ALA A 102 -26.76 -14.87 -6.64
C ALA A 102 -27.50 -15.70 -7.71
N ASP A 103 -27.30 -15.34 -9.00
CA ASP A 103 -27.75 -16.18 -10.11
C ASP A 103 -27.00 -17.53 -10.15
N GLY A 104 -27.52 -18.51 -10.92
CA GLY A 104 -26.98 -19.87 -10.93
C GLY A 104 -25.50 -19.94 -11.32
N ASP A 105 -25.06 -19.12 -12.28
CA ASP A 105 -23.69 -19.10 -12.78
C ASP A 105 -22.74 -18.54 -11.71
N LEU A 106 -23.15 -17.47 -11.04
CA LEU A 106 -22.37 -16.90 -9.94
C LEU A 106 -22.29 -17.85 -8.75
N GLN A 107 -23.40 -18.54 -8.40
CA GLN A 107 -23.39 -19.55 -7.35
C GLN A 107 -22.44 -20.71 -7.67
N GLN A 108 -22.43 -21.17 -8.93
CA GLN A 108 -21.51 -22.20 -9.38
C GLN A 108 -20.05 -21.74 -9.25
N ASN A 109 -19.73 -20.52 -9.66
CA ASN A 109 -18.38 -19.96 -9.57
C ASN A 109 -17.92 -19.72 -8.13
N VAL A 110 -18.81 -19.25 -7.26
CA VAL A 110 -18.52 -19.16 -5.80
C VAL A 110 -18.25 -20.56 -5.23
N GLY A 111 -19.02 -21.56 -5.62
CA GLY A 111 -18.79 -22.95 -5.24
C GLY A 111 -17.44 -23.49 -5.74
N ALA A 112 -17.10 -23.28 -7.00
CA ALA A 112 -15.83 -23.67 -7.60
C ALA A 112 -14.63 -22.97 -6.91
N MET A 113 -14.75 -21.68 -6.65
CA MET A 113 -13.75 -20.89 -5.91
C MET A 113 -13.51 -21.48 -4.51
N LEU A 114 -14.56 -21.72 -3.73
CA LEU A 114 -14.44 -22.29 -2.38
C LEU A 114 -13.86 -23.71 -2.40
N ALA A 115 -14.20 -24.51 -3.39
CA ALA A 115 -13.68 -25.88 -3.55
C ALA A 115 -12.19 -25.91 -3.96
N ALA A 116 -11.69 -24.86 -4.63
CA ALA A 116 -10.29 -24.75 -5.04
C ALA A 116 -9.37 -24.28 -3.91
N LEU A 117 -9.92 -23.75 -2.81
CA LEU A 117 -9.12 -23.30 -1.67
C LEU A 117 -8.48 -24.47 -0.93
N HIS A 118 -7.27 -24.27 -0.44
CA HIS A 118 -6.54 -25.25 0.36
C HIS A 118 -5.83 -24.64 1.58
N SER A 119 -5.48 -25.48 2.56
CA SER A 119 -4.98 -25.07 3.88
C SER A 119 -3.64 -24.32 3.88
N LYS A 120 -2.89 -24.32 2.78
CA LYS A 120 -1.62 -23.60 2.68
C LYS A 120 -1.78 -22.14 2.28
N GLN A 121 -2.95 -21.76 1.79
CA GLN A 121 -3.23 -20.40 1.30
C GLN A 121 -3.49 -19.43 2.44
N LEU A 122 -3.07 -18.18 2.21
CA LEU A 122 -3.55 -17.03 2.98
C LEU A 122 -4.89 -16.60 2.39
N VAL A 123 -5.92 -16.48 3.22
CA VAL A 123 -7.25 -16.08 2.74
C VAL A 123 -7.74 -14.87 3.52
N ALA A 124 -8.31 -13.92 2.81
CA ALA A 124 -8.93 -12.73 3.37
C ALA A 124 -10.31 -12.50 2.78
N ILE A 125 -11.14 -11.76 3.49
CA ILE A 125 -12.53 -11.48 3.10
C ILE A 125 -12.79 -9.98 3.22
N TYR A 126 -13.59 -9.46 2.29
CA TYR A 126 -14.14 -8.10 2.36
C TYR A 126 -15.64 -8.11 2.06
N GLU A 127 -16.42 -7.26 2.71
CA GLU A 127 -17.82 -7.03 2.37
C GLU A 127 -17.91 -6.32 1.03
N ALA A 128 -18.72 -6.84 0.11
CA ALA A 128 -18.89 -6.27 -1.23
C ALA A 128 -19.86 -5.08 -1.25
N TYR A 129 -20.61 -4.90 -0.18
CA TYR A 129 -21.59 -3.83 0.03
C TYR A 129 -22.63 -3.74 -1.10
N GLY A 130 -23.38 -4.82 -1.28
CA GLY A 130 -24.52 -4.85 -2.22
C GLY A 130 -25.89 -4.64 -1.54
N GLY A 131 -25.91 -4.62 -0.23
CA GLY A 131 -27.14 -4.58 0.58
C GLY A 131 -27.67 -5.95 0.99
N ASP A 132 -27.45 -6.95 0.15
CA ASP A 132 -27.90 -8.34 0.36
C ASP A 132 -26.71 -9.33 0.29
N ASP A 133 -25.64 -9.00 0.98
CA ASP A 133 -24.47 -9.87 1.12
C ASP A 133 -24.72 -10.99 2.13
N GLU A 134 -24.12 -12.16 1.88
CA GLU A 134 -24.01 -13.19 2.93
C GLU A 134 -23.21 -12.62 4.14
N PRO A 135 -23.60 -13.01 5.38
CA PRO A 135 -22.88 -12.53 6.56
C PRO A 135 -21.39 -12.91 6.51
N ILE A 136 -20.52 -11.91 6.64
CA ILE A 136 -19.06 -12.07 6.56
C ILE A 136 -18.53 -13.06 7.62
N ASP A 137 -19.18 -13.13 8.80
CA ASP A 137 -18.79 -14.06 9.86
C ASP A 137 -19.06 -15.51 9.50
N THR A 138 -20.14 -15.77 8.75
CA THR A 138 -20.47 -17.12 8.24
C THR A 138 -19.40 -17.57 7.25
N LEU A 139 -19.01 -16.72 6.31
CA LEU A 139 -17.95 -17.03 5.36
C LEU A 139 -16.61 -17.23 6.08
N ALA A 140 -16.27 -16.37 7.03
CA ALA A 140 -15.05 -16.52 7.84
C ALA A 140 -15.03 -17.85 8.65
N ALA A 141 -16.18 -18.29 9.16
CA ALA A 141 -16.28 -19.59 9.83
C ALA A 141 -16.07 -20.76 8.87
N LYS A 142 -16.69 -20.73 7.68
CA LYS A 142 -16.49 -21.74 6.64
C LYS A 142 -15.01 -21.85 6.23
N LEU A 143 -14.33 -20.73 6.01
CA LEU A 143 -12.90 -20.70 5.64
C LEU A 143 -12.00 -21.29 6.74
N ARG A 144 -12.28 -21.00 8.00
CA ARG A 144 -11.57 -21.64 9.13
C ARG A 144 -11.76 -23.15 9.17
N GLN A 145 -12.97 -23.64 8.88
CA GLN A 145 -13.25 -25.09 8.80
C GLN A 145 -12.46 -25.76 7.66
N LEU A 146 -12.23 -25.05 6.54
CA LEU A 146 -11.38 -25.53 5.46
C LEU A 146 -9.87 -25.50 5.81
N GLY A 147 -9.51 -25.01 7.00
CA GLY A 147 -8.14 -24.95 7.46
C GLY A 147 -7.30 -23.87 6.79
N THR A 148 -7.91 -22.91 6.10
CA THR A 148 -7.19 -21.79 5.48
C THR A 148 -6.62 -20.84 6.55
N ARG A 149 -5.57 -20.10 6.20
CA ARG A 149 -4.90 -19.16 7.11
C ARG A 149 -5.42 -17.74 6.86
N PRO A 150 -5.98 -17.04 7.88
CA PRO A 150 -6.43 -15.66 7.68
C PRO A 150 -5.23 -14.75 7.40
N ALA A 151 -5.33 -13.94 6.34
CA ALA A 151 -4.29 -12.99 5.96
C ALA A 151 -4.41 -11.68 6.76
N PHE A 152 -5.63 -11.19 6.92
CA PHE A 152 -5.98 -10.04 7.76
C PHE A 152 -7.40 -10.20 8.31
N ALA A 153 -7.78 -9.35 9.26
CA ALA A 153 -9.14 -9.35 9.80
C ALA A 153 -10.16 -9.01 8.70
N PRO A 154 -11.36 -9.64 8.68
CA PRO A 154 -12.39 -9.36 7.71
C PRO A 154 -12.68 -7.85 7.57
N LEU A 155 -12.63 -7.33 6.34
CA LEU A 155 -12.90 -5.91 6.06
C LEU A 155 -14.41 -5.68 6.04
N ARG A 156 -14.94 -5.17 7.14
CA ARG A 156 -16.36 -4.83 7.29
C ARG A 156 -16.63 -3.45 6.71
N ILE A 157 -17.58 -3.38 5.80
CA ILE A 157 -18.00 -2.15 5.11
C ILE A 157 -19.50 -2.02 5.32
N ARG A 158 -19.91 -1.12 6.23
CA ARG A 158 -21.31 -0.96 6.64
C ARG A 158 -22.01 0.20 5.95
N GLU A 159 -21.27 1.08 5.32
CA GLU A 159 -21.77 2.29 4.68
C GLU A 159 -21.19 2.39 3.26
N THR A 160 -21.74 3.29 2.46
CA THR A 160 -21.17 3.59 1.15
C THR A 160 -19.69 3.88 1.27
N PRO A 161 -18.81 3.15 0.57
CA PRO A 161 -17.38 3.35 0.67
C PRO A 161 -16.96 4.78 0.32
N ASN A 162 -16.07 5.32 1.13
CA ASN A 162 -15.42 6.60 0.94
C ASN A 162 -13.90 6.41 0.85
N GLU A 163 -13.16 7.49 0.67
CA GLU A 163 -11.70 7.45 0.55
C GLU A 163 -11.00 6.75 1.73
N ALA A 164 -11.51 6.89 2.95
CA ALA A 164 -10.95 6.20 4.12
C ALA A 164 -11.17 4.68 4.06
N VAL A 165 -12.29 4.22 3.50
CA VAL A 165 -12.55 2.80 3.26
C VAL A 165 -11.61 2.26 2.18
N TYR A 166 -11.42 2.98 1.08
CA TYR A 166 -10.49 2.58 0.02
C TYR A 166 -9.05 2.54 0.54
N GLN A 167 -8.62 3.52 1.31
CA GLN A 167 -7.32 3.50 1.98
C GLN A 167 -7.16 2.26 2.86
N ARG A 168 -8.16 1.92 3.67
CA ARG A 168 -8.13 0.71 4.52
C ARG A 168 -8.01 -0.58 3.71
N CYS A 169 -8.70 -0.67 2.56
CA CYS A 169 -8.57 -1.81 1.64
C CYS A 169 -7.17 -1.88 1.03
N GLU A 170 -6.60 -0.76 0.63
CA GLU A 170 -5.24 -0.67 0.10
C GLU A 170 -4.20 -1.05 1.16
N GLU A 171 -4.33 -0.55 2.39
CA GLU A 171 -3.44 -0.92 3.50
C GLU A 171 -3.50 -2.43 3.79
N ALA A 172 -4.70 -3.03 3.78
CA ALA A 172 -4.87 -4.47 3.95
C ALA A 172 -4.22 -5.28 2.82
N GLY A 173 -4.36 -4.80 1.59
CA GLY A 173 -3.67 -5.37 0.43
C GLY A 173 -2.14 -5.29 0.56
N THR A 174 -1.63 -4.15 1.01
CA THR A 174 -0.19 -3.95 1.25
C THR A 174 0.32 -4.90 2.34
N ASP A 175 -0.39 -5.03 3.44
CA ASP A 175 -0.07 -5.99 4.51
C ASP A 175 0.01 -7.43 3.98
N LEU A 176 -0.94 -7.83 3.14
CA LEU A 176 -0.95 -9.15 2.51
C LEU A 176 0.26 -9.33 1.57
N GLY A 177 0.52 -8.35 0.72
CA GLY A 177 1.66 -8.37 -0.18
C GLY A 177 3.00 -8.47 0.56
N GLN A 178 3.18 -7.72 1.64
CA GLN A 178 4.36 -7.82 2.52
C GLN A 178 4.50 -9.23 3.12
N LEU A 179 3.40 -9.86 3.55
CA LEU A 179 3.42 -11.25 4.04
C LEU A 179 3.88 -12.23 2.96
N LEU A 180 3.39 -12.07 1.73
CA LEU A 180 3.78 -12.91 0.59
C LEU A 180 5.25 -12.73 0.21
N MET A 181 5.76 -11.50 0.24
CA MET A 181 7.12 -11.17 -0.17
C MET A 181 8.17 -11.36 0.94
N ARG A 182 7.74 -11.65 2.17
CA ARG A 182 8.62 -11.71 3.36
C ARG A 182 9.85 -12.61 3.16
N ASP A 183 9.66 -13.81 2.62
CA ASP A 183 10.76 -14.75 2.45
C ASP A 183 11.72 -14.33 1.34
N GLN A 184 11.20 -13.70 0.27
CA GLN A 184 12.03 -13.15 -0.79
C GLN A 184 12.82 -11.93 -0.30
N ALA A 185 12.17 -11.02 0.43
CA ALA A 185 12.83 -9.87 1.04
C ALA A 185 13.97 -10.30 1.96
N MET A 186 13.73 -11.30 2.83
CA MET A 186 14.78 -11.83 3.70
C MET A 186 15.94 -12.47 2.94
N ARG A 187 15.69 -13.13 1.79
CA ARG A 187 16.77 -13.70 0.95
C ARG A 187 17.57 -12.59 0.28
N ALA A 188 16.91 -11.57 -0.28
CA ALA A 188 17.56 -10.41 -0.90
C ALA A 188 18.45 -9.67 0.10
N MET A 189 17.96 -9.45 1.32
CA MET A 189 18.75 -8.85 2.40
C MET A 189 20.00 -9.66 2.74
N LYS A 190 19.90 -11.00 2.79
CA LYS A 190 21.05 -11.89 3.05
C LYS A 190 22.04 -11.99 1.90
N SER A 191 21.64 -11.67 0.68
CA SER A 191 22.50 -11.69 -0.51
C SER A 191 23.36 -10.44 -0.66
N LEU A 192 23.07 -9.36 0.09
CA LEU A 192 23.87 -8.13 0.07
C LEU A 192 25.25 -8.42 0.69
N ASP A 193 26.30 -7.93 0.02
CA ASP A 193 27.65 -8.02 0.57
C ASP A 193 27.73 -7.36 1.95
N ALA A 194 28.22 -8.09 2.94
CA ALA A 194 28.23 -7.64 4.34
C ALA A 194 29.08 -6.36 4.56
N SER A 195 30.09 -6.14 3.72
CA SER A 195 30.93 -4.92 3.79
C SER A 195 30.16 -3.73 3.22
N LEU A 196 29.48 -3.90 2.10
CA LEU A 196 28.64 -2.88 1.49
C LEU A 196 27.49 -2.48 2.41
N ASP A 197 26.80 -3.46 3.00
CA ASP A 197 25.71 -3.22 3.94
C ASP A 197 26.16 -2.41 5.17
N LYS A 198 27.30 -2.76 5.76
CA LYS A 198 27.89 -1.99 6.86
C LYS A 198 28.32 -0.59 6.44
N ALA A 199 28.84 -0.41 5.22
CA ALA A 199 29.22 0.89 4.70
C ALA A 199 28.00 1.80 4.51
N LEU A 200 26.93 1.29 3.92
CA LEU A 200 25.65 1.99 3.79
C LEU A 200 25.07 2.37 5.17
N GLY A 201 25.22 1.52 6.17
CA GLY A 201 24.82 1.80 7.55
C GLY A 201 25.55 2.98 8.20
N ARG A 202 26.66 3.49 7.61
CA ARG A 202 27.37 4.68 8.11
C ARG A 202 26.76 6.01 7.65
N ILE A 203 25.82 5.96 6.70
CA ILE A 203 25.08 7.14 6.31
C ILE A 203 24.10 7.46 7.44
N SER A 204 24.41 8.50 8.24
CA SER A 204 23.55 8.99 9.32
C SER A 204 22.53 9.99 8.77
N GLY A 205 21.42 10.14 9.46
CA GLY A 205 20.39 11.14 9.18
C GLY A 205 19.74 11.62 10.46
N GLY A 206 18.95 12.67 10.37
CA GLY A 206 18.06 13.08 11.46
C GLY A 206 16.94 12.05 11.65
N LEU A 207 16.17 12.22 12.72
CA LEU A 207 14.95 11.46 12.96
C LEU A 207 13.72 12.36 12.81
N TYR A 208 12.79 11.90 12.02
CA TYR A 208 11.59 12.66 11.64
C TYR A 208 10.36 11.77 11.67
N VAL A 209 9.20 12.41 11.79
CA VAL A 209 7.91 11.78 11.47
C VAL A 209 7.26 12.57 10.35
N VAL A 210 7.04 11.94 9.22
CA VAL A 210 6.23 12.48 8.12
C VAL A 210 4.78 12.18 8.42
N THR A 211 3.92 13.20 8.38
CA THR A 211 2.48 13.09 8.59
C THR A 211 1.74 13.68 7.41
N ALA A 212 0.70 13.00 6.94
CA ALA A 212 -0.16 13.50 5.88
C ALA A 212 -1.64 13.25 6.21
N ALA A 213 -2.50 14.19 5.84
CA ALA A 213 -3.94 14.06 5.98
C ALA A 213 -4.67 14.79 4.85
N GLN A 214 -5.60 14.10 4.19
CA GLN A 214 -6.35 14.59 3.05
C GLN A 214 -7.67 13.83 2.92
N GLU A 215 -8.79 14.53 2.73
CA GLU A 215 -10.09 13.94 2.41
C GLU A 215 -10.54 12.81 3.35
N GLY A 216 -10.32 12.99 4.66
CA GLY A 216 -10.66 11.98 5.66
C GLY A 216 -9.67 10.81 5.76
N ARG A 217 -8.62 10.80 4.94
CA ARG A 217 -7.48 9.88 5.03
C ARG A 217 -6.37 10.51 5.85
N SER A 218 -5.67 9.72 6.63
CA SER A 218 -4.47 10.18 7.33
C SER A 218 -3.46 9.06 7.48
N SER A 219 -2.19 9.42 7.51
CA SER A 219 -1.11 8.46 7.73
C SER A 219 0.13 9.13 8.32
N ALA A 220 1.02 8.32 8.88
CA ALA A 220 2.30 8.77 9.40
C ALA A 220 3.36 7.70 9.21
N MET A 221 4.63 8.12 9.06
CA MET A 221 5.77 7.22 9.06
C MET A 221 6.99 7.89 9.71
N VAL A 222 7.83 7.09 10.34
CA VAL A 222 9.18 7.51 10.74
C VAL A 222 10.05 7.60 9.49
N ALA A 223 10.83 8.68 9.39
CA ALA A 223 11.78 8.89 8.30
C ALA A 223 13.15 9.29 8.83
N SER A 224 14.21 8.84 8.18
CA SER A 224 15.59 9.26 8.45
C SER A 224 16.34 9.67 7.17
N TRP A 225 15.82 9.32 6.00
CA TRP A 225 16.40 9.73 4.73
C TRP A 225 15.74 11.02 4.24
N VAL A 226 16.14 12.11 4.90
CA VAL A 226 15.66 13.46 4.64
C VAL A 226 16.87 14.37 4.50
N ALA A 227 16.89 15.21 3.48
CA ALA A 227 17.92 16.20 3.25
C ALA A 227 17.34 17.51 2.72
N GLN A 228 17.95 18.64 3.08
CA GLN A 228 17.68 19.90 2.42
C GLN A 228 18.19 19.81 0.97
N ALA A 229 17.37 20.21 0.01
CA ALA A 229 17.64 20.06 -1.42
C ALA A 229 17.86 21.38 -2.14
N SER A 230 17.26 22.48 -1.65
CA SER A 230 17.39 23.80 -2.28
C SER A 230 17.20 24.93 -1.26
N PHE A 231 17.73 26.11 -1.60
CA PHE A 231 17.56 27.33 -0.82
C PHE A 231 16.45 28.24 -1.38
N SER A 232 16.28 28.24 -2.71
CA SER A 232 15.31 29.12 -3.38
C SER A 232 14.69 28.42 -4.58
N PRO A 233 13.39 28.02 -4.49
CA PRO A 233 12.59 28.00 -3.25
C PRO A 233 13.18 27.02 -2.23
N PRO A 234 12.91 27.23 -0.90
CA PRO A 234 13.35 26.26 0.11
C PRO A 234 12.75 24.89 -0.18
N GLY A 235 13.57 23.86 -0.21
CA GLY A 235 13.11 22.51 -0.57
C GLY A 235 13.86 21.41 0.17
N ILE A 236 13.19 20.28 0.29
CA ILE A 236 13.72 19.06 0.88
C ILE A 236 13.52 17.86 -0.02
N THR A 237 14.35 16.85 0.16
CA THR A 237 14.08 15.49 -0.36
C THR A 237 13.79 14.56 0.80
N ILE A 238 12.85 13.62 0.56
CA ILE A 238 12.57 12.49 1.45
C ILE A 238 12.53 11.19 0.64
N ALA A 239 13.01 10.08 1.20
CA ALA A 239 12.79 8.76 0.63
C ALA A 239 11.63 8.06 1.34
N VAL A 240 10.70 7.55 0.56
CA VAL A 240 9.49 6.88 1.03
C VAL A 240 9.38 5.51 0.37
N ALA A 241 9.40 4.44 1.16
CA ALA A 241 9.22 3.11 0.61
C ALA A 241 7.84 2.97 -0.03
N ARG A 242 7.78 2.31 -1.18
CA ARG A 242 6.56 2.19 -2.01
C ARG A 242 5.42 1.48 -1.27
N ASP A 243 5.76 0.57 -0.37
CA ASP A 243 4.84 -0.20 0.45
C ASP A 243 4.41 0.49 1.76
N ARG A 244 4.68 1.79 1.92
CA ARG A 244 4.18 2.56 3.07
C ARG A 244 2.80 3.13 2.79
N ALA A 245 1.90 3.02 3.78
CA ALA A 245 0.54 3.55 3.68
C ALA A 245 0.49 5.05 3.34
N ILE A 246 1.44 5.83 3.85
CA ILE A 246 1.51 7.28 3.60
C ILE A 246 1.83 7.62 2.14
N GLU A 247 2.41 6.69 1.39
CA GLU A 247 2.80 6.90 -0.02
C GLU A 247 1.62 7.38 -0.87
N ALA A 248 0.41 6.85 -0.62
CA ALA A 248 -0.81 7.25 -1.31
C ALA A 248 -1.20 8.73 -1.09
N LEU A 249 -0.71 9.36 -0.02
CA LEU A 249 -0.97 10.75 0.37
C LEU A 249 0.19 11.69 0.03
N LEU A 250 1.13 11.26 -0.82
CA LEU A 250 2.33 12.01 -1.20
C LEU A 250 2.47 12.08 -2.72
N GLN A 251 1.37 12.31 -3.42
CA GLN A 251 1.37 12.53 -4.87
C GLN A 251 1.80 13.97 -5.21
N VAL A 252 2.17 14.22 -6.45
CA VAL A 252 2.54 15.58 -6.88
C VAL A 252 1.36 16.54 -6.65
N GLY A 253 1.61 17.62 -5.92
CA GLY A 253 0.61 18.59 -5.48
C GLY A 253 0.09 18.37 -4.07
N ASP A 254 0.28 17.19 -3.49
CA ASP A 254 -0.14 16.90 -2.12
C ASP A 254 0.73 17.65 -1.10
N ARG A 255 0.14 17.93 0.05
CA ARG A 255 0.83 18.54 1.19
C ARG A 255 1.04 17.54 2.30
N PHE A 256 2.14 17.69 3.02
CA PHE A 256 2.47 16.90 4.20
C PHE A 256 3.22 17.75 5.22
N VAL A 257 3.37 17.24 6.42
CA VAL A 257 4.19 17.86 7.47
C VAL A 257 5.38 16.97 7.78
N LEU A 258 6.58 17.56 7.80
CA LEU A 258 7.77 16.93 8.33
C LEU A 258 7.94 17.40 9.79
N ASN A 259 7.73 16.50 10.74
CA ASN A 259 7.97 16.75 12.17
C ASN A 259 9.40 16.33 12.51
N ILE A 260 10.22 17.28 12.95
CA ILE A 260 11.62 17.07 13.32
C ILE A 260 11.65 16.65 14.78
N LEU A 261 12.27 15.51 15.10
CA LEU A 261 12.27 14.97 16.46
C LEU A 261 13.45 15.52 17.29
N SER A 262 13.17 15.79 18.58
CA SER A 262 14.19 16.19 19.54
C SER A 262 15.00 14.99 20.04
N GLN A 263 16.29 15.22 20.27
CA GLN A 263 17.18 14.24 20.90
C GLN A 263 16.67 13.78 22.26
N ASP A 264 15.97 14.65 22.99
CA ASP A 264 15.58 14.42 24.38
C ASP A 264 14.30 13.58 24.51
N ASN A 265 13.37 13.65 23.54
CA ASN A 265 12.05 13.02 23.65
C ASN A 265 11.66 12.09 22.48
N HIS A 266 12.52 11.93 21.46
CA HIS A 266 12.18 11.16 20.24
C HIS A 266 11.75 9.72 20.50
N GLN A 267 12.21 9.07 21.56
CA GLN A 267 11.99 7.64 21.80
C GLN A 267 10.50 7.28 21.93
N GLN A 268 9.70 8.15 22.54
CA GLN A 268 8.27 7.91 22.72
C GLN A 268 7.56 7.93 21.38
N LEU A 269 7.83 8.95 20.54
CA LEU A 269 7.26 9.07 19.20
C LEU A 269 7.74 7.94 18.29
N LEU A 270 9.01 7.54 18.36
CA LEU A 270 9.52 6.39 17.61
C LEU A 270 8.80 5.11 17.99
N ARG A 271 8.67 4.79 19.28
CA ARG A 271 7.94 3.59 19.72
C ARG A 271 6.49 3.59 19.22
N HIS A 272 5.85 4.77 19.17
CA HIS A 272 4.49 4.89 18.71
C HIS A 272 4.39 4.64 17.20
N PHE A 273 5.19 5.32 16.36
CA PHE A 273 5.05 5.27 14.90
C PHE A 273 5.80 4.10 14.24
N LEU A 274 6.69 3.39 14.95
CA LEU A 274 7.31 2.14 14.48
C LEU A 274 6.47 0.89 14.76
N LYS A 275 5.46 0.97 15.65
CA LYS A 275 4.55 -0.15 15.85
C LYS A 275 3.74 -0.44 14.59
N ARG A 276 3.36 -1.72 14.41
CA ARG A 276 2.45 -2.09 13.33
C ARG A 276 1.04 -1.59 13.67
N PHE A 277 0.46 -0.84 12.75
CA PHE A 277 -0.94 -0.43 12.83
C PHE A 277 -1.81 -1.36 11.98
N PRO A 278 -2.95 -1.80 12.49
CA PRO A 278 -3.94 -2.48 11.64
C PRO A 278 -4.44 -1.55 10.52
N PRO A 279 -4.87 -2.11 9.38
CA PRO A 279 -5.45 -1.32 8.29
C PRO A 279 -6.61 -0.43 8.77
N GLY A 280 -6.56 0.87 8.44
CA GLY A 280 -7.55 1.87 8.83
C GLY A 280 -7.48 2.33 10.28
N ALA A 281 -6.45 1.95 11.05
CA ALA A 281 -6.29 2.44 12.41
C ALA A 281 -5.90 3.92 12.44
N ASP A 282 -6.45 4.64 13.40
CA ASP A 282 -5.98 5.99 13.70
C ASP A 282 -4.55 5.96 14.24
N ARG A 283 -3.59 6.38 13.41
CA ARG A 283 -2.16 6.39 13.75
C ARG A 283 -1.80 7.47 14.76
N PHE A 284 -2.69 8.42 15.01
CA PHE A 284 -2.49 9.53 15.94
C PHE A 284 -3.16 9.31 17.30
N ALA A 285 -3.92 8.22 17.46
CA ALA A 285 -4.53 7.88 18.74
C ALA A 285 -3.46 7.75 19.84
N GLY A 286 -3.58 8.58 20.88
CA GLY A 286 -2.63 8.63 21.99
C GLY A 286 -1.39 9.50 21.76
N VAL A 287 -1.34 10.25 20.65
CA VAL A 287 -0.31 11.26 20.38
C VAL A 287 -0.93 12.65 20.43
N GLN A 288 -0.29 13.58 21.09
CA GLN A 288 -0.74 14.97 21.11
C GLN A 288 -0.39 15.66 19.79
N VAL A 289 -1.39 16.27 19.17
CA VAL A 289 -1.23 17.03 17.91
C VAL A 289 -1.67 18.48 18.08
N LEU A 290 -0.98 19.39 17.43
CA LEU A 290 -1.34 20.80 17.40
C LEU A 290 -2.42 21.04 16.34
N PRO A 291 -3.62 21.49 16.70
CA PRO A 291 -4.69 21.66 15.73
C PRO A 291 -4.35 22.75 14.71
N LYS A 292 -4.49 22.43 13.40
CA LYS A 292 -4.35 23.37 12.28
C LYS A 292 -3.04 24.17 12.25
N ALA A 293 -1.95 23.60 12.79
CA ALA A 293 -0.65 24.28 12.85
C ALA A 293 0.03 24.39 11.47
N ALA A 294 -0.23 23.44 10.57
CA ALA A 294 0.22 23.47 9.18
C ALA A 294 -0.80 22.78 8.25
N PRO A 295 -0.88 23.17 6.96
CA PRO A 295 -1.65 22.42 5.99
C PRO A 295 -0.96 21.10 5.65
N GLY A 296 -1.75 20.08 5.30
CA GLY A 296 -1.27 18.81 4.75
C GLY A 296 -1.13 17.68 5.77
N GLY A 297 -1.15 17.95 7.08
CA GLY A 297 -1.08 16.86 8.07
C GLY A 297 -1.00 17.34 9.52
N PRO A 298 -1.16 16.43 10.48
CA PRO A 298 -0.99 16.74 11.89
C PRO A 298 0.44 17.17 12.23
N VAL A 299 0.57 18.25 13.01
CA VAL A 299 1.82 18.65 13.66
C VAL A 299 1.87 18.00 15.04
N LEU A 300 2.94 17.27 15.34
CA LEU A 300 3.12 16.62 16.63
C LEU A 300 3.53 17.66 17.68
N ALA A 301 2.85 17.65 18.83
CA ALA A 301 3.11 18.64 19.89
C ALA A 301 4.54 18.53 20.47
N ASP A 302 5.06 17.29 20.51
CA ASP A 302 6.39 17.00 21.05
C ASP A 302 7.52 17.10 19.99
N ALA A 303 7.22 17.63 18.79
CA ALA A 303 8.25 17.84 17.77
C ALA A 303 9.11 19.07 18.14
N LEU A 304 10.42 18.97 17.92
CA LEU A 304 11.38 20.07 18.05
C LEU A 304 11.04 21.23 17.09
N ALA A 305 10.67 20.87 15.88
CA ALA A 305 10.27 21.80 14.84
C ALA A 305 9.38 21.05 13.83
N PHE A 306 8.69 21.81 12.99
CA PHE A 306 7.96 21.24 11.86
C PHE A 306 8.13 22.07 10.59
N LEU A 307 7.98 21.41 9.45
CA LEU A 307 7.94 22.02 8.12
C LEU A 307 6.66 21.56 7.42
N GLY A 308 5.85 22.51 6.93
CA GLY A 308 4.76 22.25 6.01
C GLY A 308 5.28 22.25 4.58
N CYS A 309 5.08 21.14 3.87
CA CYS A 309 5.70 20.89 2.58
C CYS A 309 4.66 20.56 1.51
N CYS A 310 4.96 20.90 0.25
CA CYS A 310 4.18 20.53 -0.92
C CYS A 310 5.03 19.69 -1.89
N VAL A 311 4.56 18.52 -2.26
CA VAL A 311 5.24 17.61 -3.20
C VAL A 311 5.29 18.24 -4.59
N ARG A 312 6.50 18.35 -5.16
CA ARG A 312 6.71 18.90 -6.51
C ARG A 312 7.14 17.85 -7.50
N GLN A 313 7.94 16.90 -7.09
CA GLN A 313 8.45 15.84 -7.97
C GLN A 313 8.59 14.53 -7.21
N ARG A 314 8.47 13.44 -7.94
CA ARG A 314 8.72 12.08 -7.47
C ARG A 314 9.63 11.37 -8.47
N LEU A 315 10.68 10.74 -7.98
CA LEU A 315 11.61 9.92 -8.75
C LEU A 315 11.55 8.48 -8.23
N GLU A 316 11.35 7.53 -9.12
CA GLU A 316 11.40 6.11 -8.80
C GLU A 316 12.85 5.67 -8.54
N ALA A 317 13.11 5.09 -7.37
CA ALA A 317 14.42 4.64 -6.93
C ALA A 317 14.30 3.23 -6.32
N GLY A 318 14.10 2.22 -7.17
CA GLY A 318 13.93 0.84 -6.76
C GLY A 318 12.66 0.62 -5.92
N ASP A 319 12.84 0.25 -4.65
CA ASP A 319 11.75 0.03 -3.69
C ASP A 319 11.26 1.31 -2.98
N HIS A 320 11.84 2.46 -3.31
CA HIS A 320 11.51 3.77 -2.73
C HIS A 320 11.14 4.79 -3.81
N TRP A 321 10.37 5.80 -3.39
CA TRP A 321 10.25 7.08 -4.06
C TRP A 321 11.19 8.08 -3.41
N ILE A 322 11.98 8.79 -4.23
CA ILE A 322 12.63 10.04 -3.81
C ILE A 322 11.67 11.16 -4.13
N ILE A 323 11.18 11.83 -3.10
CA ILE A 323 10.20 12.92 -3.21
C ILE A 323 10.92 14.23 -2.97
N TYR A 324 10.87 15.14 -3.95
CA TYR A 324 11.23 16.54 -3.75
C TYR A 324 9.99 17.34 -3.38
N ALA A 325 10.08 18.11 -2.30
CA ALA A 325 9.00 18.96 -1.83
C ALA A 325 9.51 20.35 -1.49
N GLU A 326 8.74 21.38 -1.86
CA GLU A 326 8.95 22.74 -1.44
C GLU A 326 8.42 22.94 -0.02
N VAL A 327 9.16 23.71 0.78
CA VAL A 327 8.78 24.09 2.14
C VAL A 327 7.98 25.38 2.06
N GLU A 328 6.69 25.30 2.38
CA GLU A 328 5.76 26.45 2.35
C GLU A 328 5.66 27.17 3.71
N SER A 329 5.93 26.45 4.80
CA SER A 329 5.87 26.99 6.18
C SER A 329 6.74 26.20 7.11
N GLY A 330 7.05 26.75 8.28
CA GLY A 330 7.80 26.06 9.31
C GLY A 330 7.87 26.84 10.61
N ARG A 331 8.10 26.13 11.71
CA ARG A 331 8.27 26.73 13.04
C ARG A 331 9.17 25.85 13.89
N VAL A 332 10.04 26.47 14.67
CA VAL A 332 10.81 25.84 15.75
C VAL A 332 10.02 25.98 17.04
N ALA A 333 9.77 24.86 17.73
CA ALA A 333 9.08 24.84 19.02
C ALA A 333 10.05 25.03 20.20
N ASP A 334 11.26 24.50 20.08
CA ASP A 334 12.32 24.62 21.10
C ASP A 334 13.61 25.09 20.42
N GLN A 335 14.02 26.32 20.73
CA GLN A 335 15.19 26.98 20.16
C GLN A 335 16.53 26.38 20.62
N GLU A 336 16.58 25.81 21.81
CA GLU A 336 17.79 25.21 22.41
C GLU A 336 17.89 23.69 22.13
N GLY A 337 16.81 23.09 21.67
CA GLY A 337 16.72 21.66 21.40
C GLY A 337 17.62 21.23 20.23
N ARG A 338 18.04 19.97 20.25
CA ARG A 338 18.86 19.35 19.19
C ARG A 338 18.07 18.29 18.45
N THR A 339 18.26 18.23 17.14
CA THR A 339 17.65 17.18 16.31
C THR A 339 18.18 15.80 16.73
N ALA A 340 17.27 14.83 16.90
CA ALA A 340 17.65 13.45 17.11
C ALA A 340 18.36 12.88 15.88
N VAL A 341 19.42 12.13 16.09
CA VAL A 341 20.22 11.51 15.01
C VAL A 341 20.01 10.01 15.00
N HIS A 342 19.81 9.46 13.82
CA HIS A 342 19.70 8.04 13.59
C HIS A 342 21.05 7.44 13.19
N HIS A 343 21.60 6.62 14.07
CA HIS A 343 22.82 5.86 13.81
C HIS A 343 22.46 4.42 13.46
N ARG A 344 22.74 4.02 12.22
CA ARG A 344 22.50 2.64 11.75
C ARG A 344 23.78 1.82 11.84
N LYS A 345 23.62 0.52 12.07
CA LYS A 345 24.72 -0.45 12.02
C LYS A 345 24.88 -1.08 10.63
N VAL A 346 23.79 -1.15 9.90
CA VAL A 346 23.66 -1.78 8.56
C VAL A 346 22.78 -0.92 7.65
N GLY A 347 22.94 -1.06 6.36
CA GLY A 347 22.25 -0.24 5.36
C GLY A 347 20.81 -0.64 5.11
N ASN A 348 20.48 -1.91 5.30
CA ASN A 348 19.19 -2.52 4.94
C ASN A 348 18.16 -2.58 6.09
N HIS A 349 18.44 -1.94 7.22
CA HIS A 349 17.54 -1.84 8.37
C HIS A 349 17.38 -0.41 8.86
N TYR A 350 16.13 -0.09 9.27
CA TYR A 350 15.80 1.10 10.05
C TYR A 350 16.13 0.90 11.52
#